data_da6725541772cb2e75be60592c7897fb
#
_entry.id   da6725541772cb2e75be60592c7897fb
#
_cell.length_a   1.000
_cell.length_b   1.000
_cell.length_c   1.000
_cell.angle_alpha   90.00
_cell.angle_beta   90.00
_cell.angle_gamma   90.00
#
_symmetry.space_group_name_H-M   'P 1'
#
loop_
_entity.id
_entity.type
_entity.pdbx_description
1 polymer ?
#
loop_
_entity_poly.entity_id
_entity_poly.type
_entity_poly.pdbx_seq_one_letter_code
_entity_poly.pdbx_strand_id
1 'polypeptide(L)'
;MQKNKLWKLLVIIAIPLLMSLFPAPQGLSTLAWVLSGIYLAAIVGLVIKPFSEPVVLLIAVAASMVVTGNLGDGSVKAASVLSGYSSGTTWLVFSAFTLSAAFVITGLGKRIAYFLIGKIGSTTLGLGYVTAFLDLILAPATPSNTARA
;
A
#
# COMPACT_ATOMS: atom_id res chain seq x y z
N MET A 1 23.36 -2.16 -15.64
CA MET A 1 22.07 -2.11 -14.92
C MET A 1 21.77 -3.32 -14.05
N GLN A 2 22.34 -4.51 -14.27
CA GLN A 2 22.06 -5.74 -13.48
C GLN A 2 22.70 -5.76 -12.08
N LYS A 3 23.89 -5.22 -11.89
CA LYS A 3 24.59 -5.20 -10.60
C LYS A 3 23.82 -4.51 -9.46
N ASN A 4 23.09 -3.44 -9.78
CA ASN A 4 22.30 -2.70 -8.79
C ASN A 4 21.03 -3.44 -8.34
N LYS A 5 20.50 -4.36 -9.13
CA LYS A 5 19.33 -5.17 -8.74
C LYS A 5 19.71 -6.30 -7.77
N LEU A 6 20.82 -6.96 -8.01
CA LEU A 6 21.30 -8.06 -7.16
C LEU A 6 21.62 -7.59 -5.74
N TRP A 7 22.28 -6.45 -5.59
CA TRP A 7 22.55 -5.84 -4.29
C TRP A 7 21.27 -5.55 -3.50
N LYS A 8 20.28 -4.96 -4.17
CA LYS A 8 18.97 -4.65 -3.56
C LYS A 8 18.26 -5.90 -3.06
N LEU A 9 18.30 -6.98 -3.86
CA LEU A 9 17.73 -8.27 -3.48
C LEU A 9 18.45 -8.89 -2.30
N LEU A 10 19.79 -8.83 -2.30
CA LEU A 10 20.60 -9.35 -1.20
C LEU A 10 20.26 -8.66 0.12
N VAL A 11 20.09 -7.33 0.12
CA VAL A 11 19.71 -6.58 1.32
C VAL A 11 18.34 -7.03 1.84
N ILE A 12 17.34 -7.19 0.96
CA ILE A 12 15.98 -7.57 1.35
C ILE A 12 15.93 -8.99 1.90
N ILE A 13 16.67 -9.92 1.29
CA ILE A 13 16.73 -11.32 1.74
C ILE A 13 17.55 -11.47 3.02
N ALA A 14 18.59 -10.66 3.18
CA ALA A 14 19.44 -10.69 4.37
C ALA A 14 18.68 -10.33 5.66
N ILE A 15 17.70 -9.43 5.61
CA ILE A 15 16.96 -8.98 6.81
C ILE A 15 16.23 -10.15 7.50
N PRO A 16 15.30 -10.88 6.85
CA PRO A 16 14.60 -11.98 7.51
C PRO A 16 15.54 -13.15 7.82
N LEU A 17 16.60 -13.36 7.04
CA LEU A 17 17.57 -14.41 7.26
C LEU A 17 18.43 -14.11 8.48
N LEU A 18 18.89 -12.90 8.67
CA LEU A 18 19.59 -12.46 9.87
C LEU A 18 18.68 -12.59 11.10
N MET A 19 17.44 -12.15 11.00
CA MET A 19 16.49 -12.27 12.12
C MET A 19 16.18 -13.73 12.48
N SER A 20 16.19 -14.65 11.51
CA SER A 20 16.00 -16.08 11.80
C SER A 20 17.19 -16.74 12.48
N LEU A 21 18.39 -16.17 12.34
CA LEU A 21 19.62 -16.66 13.00
C LEU A 21 19.73 -16.22 14.46
N PHE A 22 19.08 -15.14 14.86
CA PHE A 22 19.08 -14.66 16.24
C PHE A 22 17.87 -15.23 16.99
N PRO A 23 18.04 -15.61 18.27
CA PRO A 23 16.94 -16.09 19.09
C PRO A 23 15.90 -14.97 19.27
N ALA A 24 14.63 -15.36 19.30
CA ALA A 24 13.54 -14.41 19.54
C ALA A 24 13.70 -13.74 20.91
N PRO A 25 13.46 -12.42 21.03
CA PRO A 25 13.47 -11.72 22.32
C PRO A 25 12.43 -12.32 23.29
N GLN A 26 12.69 -12.13 24.61
CA GLN A 26 11.77 -12.60 25.64
C GLN A 26 10.37 -12.04 25.42
N GLY A 27 9.38 -12.92 25.37
CA GLY A 27 7.97 -12.56 25.16
C GLY A 27 7.49 -12.64 23.70
N LEU A 28 8.37 -12.90 22.72
CA LEU A 28 7.98 -13.12 21.33
C LEU A 28 8.15 -14.60 20.93
N SER A 29 7.17 -15.13 20.19
CA SER A 29 7.34 -16.44 19.56
C SER A 29 8.37 -16.34 18.39
N THR A 30 9.07 -17.44 18.11
CA THR A 30 10.01 -17.52 16.98
C THR A 30 9.32 -17.17 15.66
N LEU A 31 8.08 -17.63 15.49
CA LEU A 31 7.27 -17.28 14.33
C LEU A 31 7.05 -15.75 14.21
N ALA A 32 6.63 -15.11 15.30
CA ALA A 32 6.39 -13.67 15.30
C ALA A 32 7.68 -12.88 15.01
N TRP A 33 8.80 -13.35 15.51
CA TRP A 33 10.12 -12.74 15.28
C TRP A 33 10.52 -12.80 13.80
N VAL A 34 10.40 -13.96 13.17
CA VAL A 34 10.72 -14.12 11.74
C VAL A 34 9.73 -13.36 10.85
N LEU A 35 8.45 -13.37 11.18
CA LEU A 35 7.44 -12.59 10.44
C LEU A 35 7.70 -11.08 10.52
N SER A 36 8.16 -10.57 11.68
CA SER A 36 8.56 -9.15 11.78
C SER A 36 9.76 -8.83 10.88
N GLY A 37 10.69 -9.77 10.69
CA GLY A 37 11.78 -9.65 9.73
C GLY A 37 11.31 -9.55 8.28
N ILE A 38 10.34 -10.37 7.90
CA ILE A 38 9.72 -10.30 6.55
C ILE A 38 9.00 -8.96 6.36
N TYR A 39 8.28 -8.48 7.37
CA TYR A 39 7.60 -7.19 7.35
C TYR A 39 8.58 -6.02 7.15
N LEU A 40 9.68 -6.01 7.90
CA LEU A 40 10.76 -5.01 7.73
C LEU A 40 11.40 -5.10 6.35
N ALA A 41 11.65 -6.32 5.84
CA ALA A 41 12.16 -6.54 4.51
C ALA A 41 11.21 -6.02 3.43
N ALA A 42 9.89 -6.16 3.62
CA ALA A 42 8.88 -5.61 2.72
C ALA A 42 8.93 -4.07 2.70
N ILE A 43 9.01 -3.42 3.87
CA ILE A 43 9.13 -1.95 3.96
C ILE A 43 10.40 -1.47 3.25
N VAL A 44 11.55 -2.09 3.54
CA VAL A 44 12.81 -1.77 2.86
C VAL A 44 12.70 -2.00 1.36
N GLY A 45 12.02 -3.08 0.94
CA GLY A 45 11.77 -3.38 -0.46
C GLY A 45 10.94 -2.32 -1.17
N LEU A 46 9.92 -1.75 -0.51
CA LEU A 46 9.12 -0.65 -1.05
C LEU A 46 9.94 0.64 -1.21
N VAL A 47 10.89 0.90 -0.32
CA VAL A 47 11.77 2.07 -0.38
C VAL A 47 12.83 1.92 -1.48
N ILE A 48 13.53 0.76 -1.50
CA ILE A 48 14.64 0.50 -2.44
C ILE A 48 14.13 0.21 -3.85
N LYS A 49 12.87 -0.26 -4.00
CA LYS A 49 12.18 -0.57 -5.27
C LYS A 49 13.01 -1.46 -6.21
N PRO A 50 13.36 -2.70 -5.81
CA PRO A 50 14.01 -3.65 -6.73
C PRO A 50 13.05 -4.12 -7.82
N PHE A 51 11.77 -4.21 -7.48
CA PHE A 51 10.62 -4.52 -8.34
C PHE A 51 9.52 -3.48 -8.15
N SER A 52 8.44 -3.59 -8.93
CA SER A 52 7.23 -2.81 -8.69
C SER A 52 6.62 -3.14 -7.32
N GLU A 53 6.01 -2.17 -6.68
CA GLU A 53 5.45 -2.29 -5.34
C GLU A 53 4.53 -3.51 -5.13
N PRO A 54 3.60 -3.85 -6.06
CA PRO A 54 2.79 -5.04 -5.92
C PRO A 54 3.59 -6.34 -5.88
N VAL A 55 4.67 -6.44 -6.65
CA VAL A 55 5.53 -7.64 -6.70
C VAL A 55 6.28 -7.81 -5.38
N VAL A 56 6.81 -6.73 -4.80
CA VAL A 56 7.48 -6.78 -3.49
C VAL A 56 6.51 -7.27 -2.42
N LEU A 57 5.29 -6.75 -2.40
CA LEU A 57 4.26 -7.16 -1.42
C LEU A 57 3.82 -8.62 -1.61
N LEU A 58 3.63 -9.06 -2.86
CA LEU A 58 3.29 -10.47 -3.14
C LEU A 58 4.39 -11.42 -2.69
N ILE A 59 5.65 -11.09 -2.90
CA ILE A 59 6.78 -11.89 -2.42
C ILE A 59 6.77 -11.95 -0.89
N ALA A 60 6.53 -10.84 -0.19
CA ALA A 60 6.45 -10.79 1.26
C ALA A 60 5.29 -11.66 1.80
N VAL A 61 4.12 -11.59 1.18
CA VAL A 61 2.97 -12.43 1.55
C VAL A 61 3.28 -13.91 1.33
N ALA A 62 3.85 -14.28 0.18
CA ALA A 62 4.23 -15.66 -0.11
C ALA A 62 5.27 -16.19 0.89
N ALA A 63 6.30 -15.39 1.21
CA ALA A 63 7.31 -15.74 2.22
C ALA A 63 6.67 -15.91 3.61
N SER A 64 5.75 -15.04 3.99
CA SER A 64 5.01 -15.14 5.26
C SER A 64 4.17 -16.40 5.34
N MET A 65 3.51 -16.81 4.24
CA MET A 65 2.75 -18.08 4.18
C MET A 65 3.64 -19.29 4.37
N VAL A 66 4.79 -19.33 3.69
CA VAL A 66 5.76 -20.43 3.80
C VAL A 66 6.32 -20.52 5.21
N VAL A 67 6.71 -19.40 5.80
CA VAL A 67 7.24 -19.35 7.19
C VAL A 67 6.17 -19.77 8.18
N THR A 68 4.94 -19.28 8.06
CA THR A 68 3.84 -19.68 8.96
C THR A 68 3.50 -21.15 8.83
N GLY A 69 3.58 -21.71 7.62
CA GLY A 69 3.33 -23.14 7.39
C GLY A 69 4.41 -24.06 7.95
N ASN A 70 5.68 -23.61 8.00
CA ASN A 70 6.82 -24.43 8.44
C ASN A 70 7.21 -24.22 9.91
N LEU A 71 7.12 -22.99 10.42
CA LEU A 71 7.51 -22.63 11.78
C LEU A 71 6.32 -22.45 12.72
N GLY A 72 5.09 -22.47 12.18
CA GLY A 72 3.88 -22.37 12.99
C GLY A 72 3.70 -23.65 13.80
N ASP A 73 3.38 -23.52 15.07
CA ASP A 73 3.02 -24.58 16.01
C ASP A 73 1.55 -25.07 15.83
N GLY A 74 0.91 -24.69 14.73
CA GLY A 74 -0.51 -24.94 14.43
C GLY A 74 -1.49 -23.93 15.05
N SER A 75 -1.02 -23.03 15.92
CA SER A 75 -1.84 -21.96 16.50
C SER A 75 -2.22 -20.91 15.46
N VAL A 76 -1.35 -20.64 14.50
CA VAL A 76 -1.57 -19.71 13.38
C VAL A 76 -1.55 -20.50 12.07
N LYS A 77 -2.68 -20.49 11.36
CA LYS A 77 -2.77 -21.13 10.04
C LYS A 77 -2.14 -20.25 8.97
N ALA A 78 -1.42 -20.84 8.00
CA ALA A 78 -0.88 -20.12 6.86
C ALA A 78 -1.96 -19.31 6.12
N ALA A 79 -3.19 -19.80 6.05
CA ALA A 79 -4.32 -19.07 5.49
C ALA A 79 -4.64 -17.74 6.21
N SER A 80 -4.26 -17.61 7.48
CA SER A 80 -4.46 -16.35 8.24
C SER A 80 -3.65 -15.19 7.66
N VAL A 81 -2.54 -15.47 6.98
CA VAL A 81 -1.75 -14.45 6.27
C VAL A 81 -2.58 -13.77 5.17
N LEU A 82 -3.54 -14.52 4.58
CA LEU A 82 -4.43 -13.99 3.55
C LEU A 82 -5.69 -13.32 4.10
N SER A 83 -5.89 -13.28 5.42
CA SER A 83 -7.09 -12.71 6.04
C SER A 83 -7.32 -11.24 5.66
N GLY A 84 -6.25 -10.49 5.36
CA GLY A 84 -6.35 -9.12 4.86
C GLY A 84 -7.13 -9.00 3.55
N TYR A 85 -7.10 -10.04 2.69
CA TYR A 85 -7.84 -10.03 1.43
C TYR A 85 -9.36 -10.22 1.61
N SER A 86 -9.79 -10.80 2.73
CA SER A 86 -11.22 -10.94 3.09
C SER A 86 -11.74 -9.77 3.94
N SER A 87 -10.89 -8.81 4.27
CA SER A 87 -11.26 -7.64 5.06
C SER A 87 -12.14 -6.68 4.26
N GLY A 88 -13.27 -6.25 4.82
CA GLY A 88 -14.13 -5.23 4.23
C GLY A 88 -13.39 -3.90 3.98
N THR A 89 -12.44 -3.54 4.84
CA THR A 89 -11.59 -2.35 4.66
C THR A 89 -10.74 -2.44 3.40
N THR A 90 -10.17 -3.61 3.09
CA THR A 90 -9.37 -3.83 1.87
C THR A 90 -10.24 -3.59 0.62
N TRP A 91 -11.45 -4.14 0.60
CA TRP A 91 -12.38 -3.98 -0.51
C TRP A 91 -12.93 -2.57 -0.63
N LEU A 92 -13.12 -1.87 0.48
CA LEU A 92 -13.50 -0.46 0.48
C LEU A 92 -12.41 0.39 -0.17
N VAL A 93 -11.14 0.21 0.23
CA VAL A 93 -9.99 0.92 -0.35
C VAL A 93 -9.85 0.59 -1.83
N PHE A 94 -9.95 -0.69 -2.21
CA PHE A 94 -9.89 -1.12 -3.61
C PHE A 94 -10.98 -0.45 -4.46
N SER A 95 -12.22 -0.41 -3.97
CA SER A 95 -13.35 0.23 -4.64
C SER A 95 -13.14 1.73 -4.79
N ALA A 96 -12.62 2.40 -3.75
CA ALA A 96 -12.33 3.83 -3.77
C ALA A 96 -11.23 4.17 -4.80
N PHE A 97 -10.16 3.37 -4.89
CA PHE A 97 -9.12 3.56 -5.92
C PHE A 97 -9.65 3.30 -7.33
N THR A 98 -10.49 2.29 -7.51
CA THR A 98 -11.10 1.99 -8.81
C THR A 98 -12.02 3.13 -9.27
N LEU A 99 -12.83 3.67 -8.35
CA LEU A 99 -13.68 4.83 -8.62
C LEU A 99 -12.84 6.06 -8.97
N SER A 100 -11.78 6.33 -8.21
CA SER A 100 -10.85 7.43 -8.47
C SER A 100 -10.21 7.32 -9.86
N ALA A 101 -9.76 6.13 -10.24
CA ALA A 101 -9.22 5.87 -11.57
C ALA A 101 -10.24 6.17 -12.68
N ALA A 102 -11.51 5.76 -12.49
CA ALA A 102 -12.60 6.06 -13.41
C ALA A 102 -12.83 7.58 -13.54
N PHE A 103 -12.81 8.32 -12.44
CA PHE A 103 -12.92 9.79 -12.45
C PHE A 103 -11.80 10.45 -13.27
N VAL A 104 -10.57 9.99 -13.12
CA VAL A 104 -9.41 10.51 -13.86
C VAL A 104 -9.52 10.19 -15.35
N ILE A 105 -9.80 8.93 -15.70
CA ILE A 105 -9.83 8.45 -17.09
C ILE A 105 -10.99 9.11 -17.87
N THR A 106 -12.15 9.24 -17.26
CA THR A 106 -13.34 9.86 -17.91
C THR A 106 -13.25 11.38 -17.98
N GLY A 107 -12.31 11.99 -17.27
CA GLY A 107 -12.18 13.45 -17.15
C GLY A 107 -13.39 14.10 -16.46
N LEU A 108 -14.19 13.34 -15.73
CA LEU A 108 -15.41 13.83 -15.07
C LEU A 108 -15.08 14.96 -14.09
N GLY A 109 -14.02 14.81 -13.31
CA GLY A 109 -13.57 15.86 -12.38
C GLY A 109 -13.28 17.19 -13.09
N LYS A 110 -12.61 17.15 -14.25
CA LYS A 110 -12.35 18.34 -15.06
C LYS A 110 -13.64 19.00 -15.57
N ARG A 111 -14.61 18.20 -16.01
CA ARG A 111 -15.90 18.72 -16.50
C ARG A 111 -16.68 19.43 -15.38
N ILE A 112 -16.72 18.82 -14.18
CA ILE A 112 -17.37 19.43 -13.01
C ILE A 112 -16.63 20.72 -12.62
N ALA A 113 -15.29 20.70 -12.59
CA ALA A 113 -14.50 21.88 -12.29
C ALA A 113 -14.76 23.03 -13.26
N TYR A 114 -14.70 22.80 -14.57
CA TYR A 114 -14.98 23.83 -15.59
C TYR A 114 -16.41 24.37 -15.51
N PHE A 115 -17.38 23.53 -15.24
CA PHE A 115 -18.76 23.96 -15.06
C PHE A 115 -18.92 24.93 -13.87
N LEU A 116 -18.32 24.60 -12.73
CA LEU A 116 -18.42 25.43 -11.53
C LEU A 116 -17.58 26.73 -11.65
N ILE A 117 -16.39 26.64 -12.20
CA ILE A 117 -15.54 27.81 -12.46
C ILE A 117 -16.24 28.77 -13.45
N GLY A 118 -16.86 28.26 -14.50
CA GLY A 118 -17.59 29.08 -15.45
C GLY A 118 -18.79 29.81 -14.85
N LYS A 119 -19.43 29.25 -13.80
CA LYS A 119 -20.57 29.88 -13.14
C LYS A 119 -20.19 30.87 -12.03
N ILE A 120 -19.17 30.57 -11.23
CA ILE A 120 -18.88 31.27 -9.96
C ILE A 120 -17.45 31.81 -9.93
N GLY A 121 -16.56 31.31 -10.81
CA GLY A 121 -15.13 31.58 -10.78
C GLY A 121 -14.70 32.92 -11.42
N SER A 122 -15.62 33.85 -11.70
CA SER A 122 -15.30 35.14 -12.33
C SER A 122 -14.48 36.09 -11.48
N THR A 123 -14.39 35.86 -10.17
CA THR A 123 -13.57 36.64 -9.22
C THR A 123 -12.56 35.74 -8.52
N THR A 124 -11.46 36.29 -8.04
CA THR A 124 -10.44 35.53 -7.28
C THR A 124 -11.05 34.85 -6.05
N LEU A 125 -11.97 35.52 -5.37
CA LEU A 125 -12.66 35.01 -4.20
C LEU A 125 -13.62 33.87 -4.59
N GLY A 126 -14.36 34.01 -5.70
CA GLY A 126 -15.22 32.97 -6.26
C GLY A 126 -14.42 31.73 -6.66
N LEU A 127 -13.25 31.89 -7.26
CA LEU A 127 -12.36 30.80 -7.61
C LEU A 127 -11.88 30.05 -6.35
N GLY A 128 -11.54 30.75 -5.27
CA GLY A 128 -11.16 30.16 -3.99
C GLY A 128 -12.30 29.32 -3.37
N TYR A 129 -13.54 29.81 -3.39
CA TYR A 129 -14.68 29.06 -2.91
C TYR A 129 -15.01 27.84 -3.77
N VAL A 130 -14.91 27.96 -5.09
CA VAL A 130 -15.14 26.83 -6.01
C VAL A 130 -14.11 25.74 -5.82
N THR A 131 -12.82 26.07 -5.65
CA THR A 131 -11.77 25.08 -5.39
C THR A 131 -11.98 24.36 -4.08
N ALA A 132 -12.30 25.08 -3.00
CA ALA A 132 -12.60 24.48 -1.70
C ALA A 132 -13.84 23.57 -1.74
N PHE A 133 -14.88 23.98 -2.45
CA PHE A 133 -16.10 23.20 -2.60
C PHE A 133 -15.89 21.95 -3.47
N LEU A 134 -15.11 22.07 -4.54
CA LEU A 134 -14.70 20.92 -5.36
C LEU A 134 -13.88 19.91 -4.56
N ASP A 135 -12.93 20.39 -3.76
CA ASP A 135 -12.13 19.54 -2.91
C ASP A 135 -12.99 18.75 -1.91
N LEU A 136 -13.99 19.41 -1.31
CA LEU A 136 -14.93 18.77 -0.40
C LEU A 136 -15.80 17.68 -1.08
N ILE A 137 -16.31 17.96 -2.27
CA ILE A 137 -17.17 17.01 -3.02
C ILE A 137 -16.34 15.84 -3.57
N LEU A 138 -15.13 16.11 -4.05
CA LEU A 138 -14.28 15.08 -4.66
C LEU A 138 -13.48 14.29 -3.63
N ALA A 139 -13.46 14.74 -2.36
CA ALA A 139 -12.75 14.05 -1.28
C ALA A 139 -13.10 12.55 -1.15
N PRO A 140 -14.39 12.13 -1.19
CA PRO A 140 -14.74 10.72 -1.10
C PRO A 140 -14.31 9.90 -2.32
N ALA A 141 -14.20 10.55 -3.49
CA ALA A 141 -13.82 9.90 -4.75
C ALA A 141 -12.30 9.81 -4.95
N THR A 142 -11.51 10.54 -4.16
CA THR A 142 -10.04 10.57 -4.27
C THR A 142 -9.40 10.22 -2.93
N PRO A 143 -9.18 8.92 -2.64
CA PRO A 143 -8.68 8.48 -1.33
C PRO A 143 -7.23 8.88 -1.04
N SER A 144 -6.50 9.40 -2.03
CA SER A 144 -5.11 9.83 -1.89
C SER A 144 -5.00 11.36 -1.87
N ASN A 145 -4.48 11.91 -0.78
CA ASN A 145 -4.19 13.35 -0.69
C ASN A 145 -3.15 13.80 -1.73
N THR A 146 -2.22 12.94 -2.11
CA THR A 146 -1.21 13.21 -3.15
C THR A 146 -1.83 13.29 -4.55
N ALA A 147 -2.94 12.60 -4.80
CA ALA A 147 -3.66 12.68 -6.07
C ALA A 147 -4.57 13.91 -6.16
N ARG A 148 -4.82 14.60 -5.04
CA ARG A 148 -5.66 15.81 -4.93
C ARG A 148 -4.86 17.10 -5.06
N ALA A 149 -3.56 17.04 -4.76
CA ALA A 149 -2.62 18.16 -4.90
C ALA A 149 -2.14 18.31 -6.33
#